data_9a1d36106f99f0fb00a38f9da53321ec
#
_entry.id   9a1d36106f99f0fb00a38f9da53321ec
#
_cell.length_a   1.000
_cell.length_b   1.000
_cell.length_c   1.000
_cell.angle_alpha   90.00
_cell.angle_beta   90.00
_cell.angle_gamma   90.00
#
_symmetry.space_group_name_H-M   'P 1'
#
loop_
_entity.id
_entity.type
_entity.pdbx_description
1 polymer ?
#
loop_
_entity_poly.entity_id
_entity_poly.type
_entity_poly.pdbx_seq_one_letter_code
_entity_poly.pdbx_strand_id
1 'polypeptide(L)'
;MEDVGRRLRKLRELHALSQRQLAKRSGVSNAMICLIEKGRSNPSLGLLKNILEAVPISIADFFSLELNQPGTVFYRANELTEIGGGLISYLQVGSNMQDVKLQILLERYKPGADTGRSMIQHDAEEGGIIISGHLEFTVGDQTQVLGPGEAYLFNSRIPHRFRNTGKVDCVLVSACTPPSF
;
A
#
# COMPACT_ATOMS: atom_id res chain seq x y z
N MET A 1 -5.08 -7.49 6.54
CA MET A 1 -5.12 -8.85 7.11
C MET A 1 -4.77 -9.95 6.12
N GLU A 2 -4.94 -9.74 4.83
CA GLU A 2 -4.46 -10.67 3.77
C GLU A 2 -2.94 -10.78 3.65
N ASP A 3 -2.22 -9.86 4.25
CA ASP A 3 -0.77 -9.73 4.06
C ASP A 3 0.04 -10.89 4.70
N VAL A 4 -0.27 -11.30 5.93
CA VAL A 4 0.45 -12.40 6.62
C VAL A 4 0.31 -13.72 5.87
N GLY A 5 -0.87 -14.03 5.37
CA GLY A 5 -1.12 -15.26 4.62
C GLY A 5 -0.37 -15.30 3.30
N ARG A 6 -0.38 -14.18 2.57
CA ARG A 6 0.36 -14.05 1.30
C ARG A 6 1.87 -14.15 1.52
N ARG A 7 2.40 -13.49 2.57
CA ARG A 7 3.82 -13.58 2.94
C ARG A 7 4.22 -14.99 3.31
N LEU A 8 3.40 -15.69 4.11
CA LEU A 8 3.65 -17.06 4.50
C LEU A 8 3.69 -17.98 3.29
N ARG A 9 2.75 -17.85 2.39
CA ARG A 9 2.72 -18.61 1.13
C ARG A 9 3.97 -18.32 0.30
N LYS A 10 4.34 -17.07 0.10
CA LYS A 10 5.53 -16.68 -0.66
C LYS A 10 6.80 -17.24 -0.02
N LEU A 11 6.95 -17.10 1.29
CA LEU A 11 8.09 -17.66 2.03
C LEU A 11 8.19 -19.16 1.81
N ARG A 12 7.09 -19.89 1.94
CA ARG A 12 7.03 -21.32 1.72
C ARG A 12 7.44 -21.69 0.29
N GLU A 13 6.96 -20.96 -0.70
CA GLU A 13 7.28 -21.17 -2.13
C GLU A 13 8.76 -20.87 -2.43
N LEU A 14 9.33 -19.80 -1.85
CA LEU A 14 10.76 -19.49 -1.95
C LEU A 14 11.66 -20.62 -1.43
N HIS A 15 11.19 -21.35 -0.40
CA HIS A 15 11.90 -22.50 0.16
C HIS A 15 11.49 -23.84 -0.48
N ALA A 16 10.76 -23.80 -1.60
CA ALA A 16 10.27 -24.98 -2.33
C ALA A 16 9.50 -25.98 -1.43
N LEU A 17 8.77 -25.50 -0.40
CA LEU A 17 8.01 -26.32 0.53
C LEU A 17 6.55 -26.43 0.10
N SER A 18 5.97 -27.65 0.22
CA SER A 18 4.52 -27.80 0.22
C SER A 18 3.92 -27.35 1.57
N GLN A 19 2.62 -27.04 1.61
CA GLN A 19 1.92 -26.75 2.88
C GLN A 19 2.10 -27.86 3.91
N ARG A 20 2.07 -29.13 3.48
CA ARG A 20 2.28 -30.29 4.34
C ARG A 20 3.71 -30.34 4.91
N GLN A 21 4.71 -29.97 4.12
CA GLN A 21 6.10 -29.94 4.58
C GLN A 21 6.33 -28.82 5.59
N LEU A 22 5.77 -27.61 5.34
CA LEU A 22 5.82 -26.51 6.29
C LEU A 22 5.10 -26.88 7.59
N ALA A 23 3.91 -27.45 7.50
CA ALA A 23 3.13 -27.95 8.65
C ALA A 23 3.93 -28.95 9.49
N LYS A 24 4.54 -29.94 8.85
CA LYS A 24 5.37 -30.98 9.53
C LYS A 24 6.57 -30.34 10.24
N ARG A 25 7.26 -29.38 9.59
CA ARG A 25 8.44 -28.73 10.16
C ARG A 25 8.12 -27.82 11.33
N SER A 26 7.00 -27.10 11.25
CA SER A 26 6.58 -26.14 12.28
C SER A 26 5.76 -26.75 13.42
N GLY A 27 5.39 -28.03 13.33
CA GLY A 27 4.49 -28.66 14.29
C GLY A 27 3.04 -28.13 14.23
N VAL A 28 2.68 -27.41 13.17
CA VAL A 28 1.34 -26.81 12.96
C VAL A 28 0.54 -27.70 12.00
N SER A 29 -0.78 -27.80 12.19
CA SER A 29 -1.61 -28.61 11.28
C SER A 29 -1.62 -28.03 9.85
N ASN A 30 -1.67 -28.91 8.85
CA ASN A 30 -1.76 -28.49 7.46
C ASN A 30 -3.04 -27.66 7.18
N ALA A 31 -4.12 -27.97 7.88
CA ALA A 31 -5.36 -27.19 7.78
C ALA A 31 -5.16 -25.74 8.26
N MET A 32 -4.41 -25.53 9.35
CA MET A 32 -4.11 -24.19 9.87
C MET A 32 -3.22 -23.42 8.89
N ILE A 33 -2.16 -24.02 8.36
CA ILE A 33 -1.33 -23.37 7.32
C ILE A 33 -2.19 -22.95 6.13
N CYS A 34 -3.07 -23.84 5.66
CA CYS A 34 -3.97 -23.55 4.54
C CYS A 34 -4.94 -22.38 4.85
N LEU A 35 -5.51 -22.33 6.06
CA LEU A 35 -6.41 -21.25 6.47
C LEU A 35 -5.68 -19.91 6.56
N ILE A 36 -4.46 -19.89 7.11
CA ILE A 36 -3.62 -18.70 7.20
C ILE A 36 -3.29 -18.18 5.80
N GLU A 37 -2.77 -19.06 4.91
CA GLU A 37 -2.40 -18.67 3.54
C GLU A 37 -3.59 -18.16 2.70
N LYS A 38 -4.81 -18.60 3.02
CA LYS A 38 -6.05 -18.11 2.39
C LYS A 38 -6.62 -16.84 3.04
N GLY A 39 -5.95 -16.30 4.05
CA GLY A 39 -6.45 -15.13 4.81
C GLY A 39 -7.72 -15.41 5.64
N ARG A 40 -8.06 -16.70 5.84
CA ARG A 40 -9.25 -17.13 6.61
C ARG A 40 -8.99 -17.31 8.10
N SER A 41 -7.73 -17.23 8.51
CA SER A 41 -7.30 -17.26 9.91
C SER A 41 -6.07 -16.39 10.10
N ASN A 42 -6.03 -15.61 11.18
CA ASN A 42 -4.85 -14.85 11.58
C ASN A 42 -4.10 -15.64 12.66
N PRO A 43 -2.81 -15.93 12.45
CA PRO A 43 -2.01 -16.55 13.49
C PRO A 43 -1.76 -15.56 14.63
N SER A 44 -1.74 -16.07 15.87
CA SER A 44 -1.14 -15.30 16.97
C SER A 44 0.36 -15.09 16.68
N LEU A 45 0.98 -14.10 17.32
CA LEU A 45 2.42 -13.86 17.19
C LEU A 45 3.24 -15.08 17.56
N GLY A 46 2.82 -15.82 18.61
CA GLY A 46 3.47 -17.08 19.02
C GLY A 46 3.36 -18.17 17.95
N LEU A 47 2.18 -18.34 17.35
CA LEU A 47 1.99 -19.32 16.26
C LEU A 47 2.81 -18.94 15.03
N LEU A 48 2.83 -17.66 14.67
CA LEU A 48 3.65 -17.16 13.55
C LEU A 48 5.14 -17.44 13.82
N LYS A 49 5.63 -17.14 15.03
CA LYS A 49 7.01 -17.42 15.42
C LYS A 49 7.36 -18.90 15.24
N ASN A 50 6.52 -19.82 15.74
CA ASN A 50 6.73 -21.27 15.56
C ASN A 50 6.77 -21.68 14.09
N ILE A 51 5.93 -21.06 13.23
CA ILE A 51 5.94 -21.34 11.80
C ILE A 51 7.25 -20.85 11.16
N LEU A 52 7.71 -19.65 11.54
CA LEU A 52 8.92 -19.04 11.01
C LEU A 52 10.20 -19.75 11.47
N GLU A 53 10.21 -20.37 12.65
CA GLU A 53 11.33 -21.21 13.13
C GLU A 53 11.56 -22.43 12.25
N ALA A 54 10.54 -22.90 11.54
CA ALA A 54 10.66 -24.00 10.57
C ALA A 54 11.36 -23.60 9.27
N VAL A 55 11.52 -22.28 9.06
CA VAL A 55 12.18 -21.68 7.91
C VAL A 55 13.07 -20.58 8.50
N PRO A 56 14.41 -20.62 8.34
CA PRO A 56 15.33 -19.76 9.08
C PRO A 56 15.18 -18.29 8.64
N ILE A 57 14.13 -17.61 9.14
CA ILE A 57 13.84 -16.19 8.88
C ILE A 57 13.41 -15.50 10.16
N SER A 58 13.85 -14.27 10.36
CA SER A 58 13.37 -13.44 11.46
C SER A 58 11.96 -12.91 11.20
N ILE A 59 11.25 -12.52 12.28
CA ILE A 59 9.94 -11.87 12.15
C ILE A 59 10.08 -10.56 11.35
N ALA A 60 11.14 -9.79 11.57
CA ALA A 60 11.39 -8.56 10.84
C ALA A 60 11.55 -8.81 9.34
N ASP A 61 12.40 -9.78 8.97
CA ASP A 61 12.60 -10.15 7.56
C ASP A 61 11.33 -10.72 6.93
N PHE A 62 10.52 -11.47 7.69
CA PHE A 62 9.23 -11.95 7.23
C PHE A 62 8.28 -10.80 6.85
N PHE A 63 8.22 -9.75 7.66
CA PHE A 63 7.40 -8.58 7.34
C PHE A 63 8.01 -7.68 6.28
N SER A 64 9.32 -7.75 6.07
CA SER A 64 10.04 -7.08 4.98
C SER A 64 10.04 -7.88 3.67
N LEU A 65 9.53 -9.13 3.64
CA LEU A 65 9.42 -9.90 2.41
C LEU A 65 8.61 -9.14 1.36
N GLU A 66 9.21 -8.95 0.20
CA GLU A 66 8.50 -8.40 -0.95
C GLU A 66 7.44 -9.37 -1.43
N LEU A 67 6.17 -8.96 -1.47
CA LEU A 67 5.07 -9.77 -1.96
C LEU A 67 5.07 -9.86 -3.49
N ASN A 68 5.54 -8.82 -4.15
CA ASN A 68 5.68 -8.80 -5.59
C ASN A 68 7.00 -9.46 -6.01
N GLN A 69 6.99 -10.21 -7.10
CA GLN A 69 8.21 -10.77 -7.67
C GLN A 69 9.04 -9.63 -8.28
N PRO A 70 10.39 -9.70 -8.20
CA PRO A 70 11.22 -8.81 -9.01
C PRO A 70 10.80 -8.90 -10.47
N GLY A 71 10.47 -7.75 -11.07
CA GLY A 71 10.01 -7.70 -12.46
C GLY A 71 8.49 -7.82 -12.66
N THR A 72 7.66 -7.77 -11.61
CA THR A 72 6.21 -7.62 -11.78
C THR A 72 5.92 -6.33 -12.55
N VAL A 73 5.25 -6.47 -13.70
CA VAL A 73 4.90 -5.35 -14.59
C VAL A 73 3.42 -4.99 -14.49
N PHE A 74 2.57 -5.97 -14.22
CA PHE A 74 1.12 -5.82 -14.20
C PHE A 74 0.56 -6.10 -12.80
N TYR A 75 -0.30 -5.20 -12.31
CA TYR A 75 -0.94 -5.27 -11.01
C TYR A 75 -2.46 -5.31 -11.18
N ARG A 76 -3.13 -6.22 -10.48
CA ARG A 76 -4.59 -6.24 -10.39
C ARG A 76 -5.05 -5.29 -9.28
N ALA A 77 -6.31 -4.86 -9.35
CA ALA A 77 -6.86 -3.92 -8.36
C ALA A 77 -6.73 -4.40 -6.90
N ASN A 78 -6.82 -5.72 -6.66
CA ASN A 78 -6.65 -6.34 -5.34
C ASN A 78 -5.19 -6.60 -4.93
N GLU A 79 -4.22 -6.21 -5.77
CA GLU A 79 -2.78 -6.34 -5.50
C GLU A 79 -2.14 -4.99 -5.14
N LEU A 80 -2.91 -3.89 -5.25
CA LEU A 80 -2.48 -2.58 -4.80
C LEU A 80 -2.37 -2.56 -3.26
N THR A 81 -1.37 -1.87 -2.75
CA THR A 81 -1.08 -1.82 -1.32
C THR A 81 -1.71 -0.57 -0.69
N GLU A 82 -2.61 -0.75 0.29
CA GLU A 82 -3.16 0.38 1.05
C GLU A 82 -2.10 0.91 2.02
N ILE A 83 -1.74 2.18 1.87
CA ILE A 83 -0.79 2.90 2.72
C ILE A 83 -1.41 4.10 3.43
N GLY A 84 -2.68 4.40 3.15
CA GLY A 84 -3.45 5.47 3.78
C GLY A 84 -4.25 5.01 5.00
N GLY A 85 -5.14 5.88 5.46
CA GLY A 85 -6.02 5.57 6.58
C GLY A 85 -7.10 6.64 6.85
N GLY A 86 -8.08 6.29 7.67
CA GLY A 86 -9.16 7.20 8.04
C GLY A 86 -10.08 7.58 6.87
N LEU A 87 -10.11 8.87 6.51
CA LEU A 87 -10.93 9.39 5.41
C LEU A 87 -10.19 9.41 4.07
N ILE A 88 -8.89 9.10 4.04
CA ILE A 88 -8.06 9.10 2.84
C ILE A 88 -7.50 7.69 2.66
N SER A 89 -7.72 7.11 1.48
CA SER A 89 -7.13 5.85 1.06
C SER A 89 -6.09 6.12 -0.03
N TYR A 90 -4.91 5.53 0.12
CA TYR A 90 -3.82 5.58 -0.85
C TYR A 90 -3.47 4.15 -1.28
N LEU A 91 -3.95 3.72 -2.44
CA LEU A 91 -3.64 2.42 -3.01
C LEU A 91 -2.41 2.52 -3.91
N GLN A 92 -1.26 2.08 -3.41
CA GLN A 92 0.03 2.14 -4.09
C GLN A 92 0.22 0.99 -5.07
N VAL A 93 0.72 1.31 -6.25
CA VAL A 93 1.19 0.32 -7.23
C VAL A 93 2.55 -0.22 -6.77
N GLY A 94 2.59 -1.51 -6.45
CA GLY A 94 3.77 -2.14 -5.85
C GLY A 94 3.84 -1.96 -4.33
N SER A 95 4.52 -2.87 -3.66
CA SER A 95 4.65 -2.90 -2.19
C SER A 95 6.03 -2.47 -1.69
N ASN A 96 7.06 -2.57 -2.54
CA ASN A 96 8.41 -2.15 -2.24
C ASN A 96 8.82 -1.04 -3.18
N MET A 97 9.14 0.12 -2.60
CA MET A 97 9.60 1.31 -3.33
C MET A 97 11.14 1.46 -3.32
N GLN A 98 11.86 0.47 -2.77
CA GLN A 98 13.33 0.46 -2.81
C GLN A 98 13.77 0.37 -4.27
N ASP A 99 14.64 1.28 -4.70
CA ASP A 99 15.13 1.42 -6.09
C ASP A 99 14.06 1.82 -7.14
N VAL A 100 12.81 2.07 -6.74
CA VAL A 100 11.77 2.60 -7.61
C VAL A 100 11.85 4.13 -7.63
N LYS A 101 11.83 4.71 -8.82
CA LYS A 101 11.92 6.18 -8.99
C LYS A 101 10.56 6.85 -9.09
N LEU A 102 9.53 6.11 -9.42
CA LEU A 102 8.18 6.60 -9.65
C LEU A 102 7.20 5.88 -8.72
N GLN A 103 6.51 6.62 -7.86
CA GLN A 103 5.37 6.15 -7.09
C GLN A 103 4.08 6.48 -7.85
N ILE A 104 3.16 5.54 -7.92
CA ILE A 104 1.82 5.75 -8.50
C ILE A 104 0.79 5.36 -7.45
N LEU A 105 -0.16 6.25 -7.18
CA LEU A 105 -1.24 6.05 -6.22
C LEU A 105 -2.60 6.18 -6.90
N LEU A 106 -3.52 5.30 -6.55
CA LEU A 106 -4.95 5.52 -6.70
C LEU A 106 -5.48 6.03 -5.37
N GLU A 107 -5.92 7.27 -5.33
CA GLU A 107 -6.30 7.97 -4.12
C GLU A 107 -7.82 8.15 -4.04
N ARG A 108 -8.36 8.04 -2.83
CA ARG A 108 -9.76 8.32 -2.54
C ARG A 108 -9.88 9.19 -1.30
N TYR A 109 -10.49 10.34 -1.47
CA TYR A 109 -10.80 11.31 -0.42
C TYR A 109 -12.30 11.29 -0.14
N LYS A 110 -12.71 10.81 1.03
CA LYS A 110 -14.11 10.88 1.48
C LYS A 110 -14.53 12.33 1.79
N PRO A 111 -15.82 12.65 1.84
CA PRO A 111 -16.29 13.96 2.29
C PRO A 111 -15.66 14.37 3.63
N GLY A 112 -15.11 15.58 3.70
CA GLY A 112 -14.40 16.10 4.87
C GLY A 112 -12.97 15.62 5.02
N ALA A 113 -12.45 14.79 4.09
CA ALA A 113 -11.04 14.38 4.08
C ALA A 113 -10.12 15.59 3.88
N ASP A 114 -9.00 15.60 4.60
CA ASP A 114 -8.03 16.68 4.65
C ASP A 114 -6.66 16.11 4.96
N THR A 115 -5.65 16.46 4.18
CA THR A 115 -4.27 15.99 4.41
C THR A 115 -3.62 16.59 5.66
N GLY A 116 -4.27 17.58 6.28
CA GLY A 116 -3.90 18.12 7.58
C GLY A 116 -3.85 19.66 7.59
N ARG A 117 -3.93 20.22 8.82
CA ARG A 117 -3.86 21.68 9.02
C ARG A 117 -2.46 22.24 8.72
N SER A 118 -1.43 21.46 9.00
CA SER A 118 -0.07 21.77 8.57
C SER A 118 0.08 21.35 7.11
N MET A 119 0.55 22.27 6.26
CA MET A 119 0.81 21.94 4.87
C MET A 119 1.93 20.92 4.76
N ILE A 120 1.77 19.98 3.85
CA ILE A 120 2.77 18.95 3.53
C ILE A 120 3.87 19.58 2.69
N GLN A 121 5.12 19.12 2.92
CA GLN A 121 6.27 19.43 2.08
C GLN A 121 7.17 18.19 2.02
N HIS A 122 7.66 17.85 0.84
CA HIS A 122 8.66 16.80 0.65
C HIS A 122 9.51 17.05 -0.60
N ASP A 123 10.63 16.36 -0.72
CA ASP A 123 11.55 16.54 -1.84
C ASP A 123 11.17 15.65 -3.02
N ALA A 124 10.20 16.10 -3.81
CA ALA A 124 9.70 15.39 -4.99
C ALA A 124 9.06 16.35 -6.00
N GLU A 125 8.76 15.82 -7.17
CA GLU A 125 7.83 16.38 -8.14
C GLU A 125 6.57 15.51 -8.13
N GLU A 126 5.40 16.14 -8.01
CA GLU A 126 4.12 15.47 -7.85
C GLU A 126 3.11 16.01 -8.85
N GLY A 127 2.33 15.10 -9.44
CA GLY A 127 1.25 15.43 -10.34
C GLY A 127 0.14 14.39 -10.31
N GLY A 128 -1.06 14.78 -10.76
CA GLY A 128 -2.19 13.87 -10.78
C GLY A 128 -3.35 14.36 -11.62
N ILE A 129 -4.31 13.47 -11.83
CA ILE A 129 -5.53 13.71 -12.62
C ILE A 129 -6.74 13.26 -11.80
N ILE A 130 -7.75 14.10 -11.70
CA ILE A 130 -9.03 13.77 -11.07
C ILE A 130 -9.82 12.82 -11.97
N ILE A 131 -10.24 11.69 -11.42
CA ILE A 131 -11.08 10.70 -12.11
C ILE A 131 -12.55 10.97 -11.85
N SER A 132 -12.93 11.27 -10.59
CA SER A 132 -14.30 11.57 -10.21
C SER A 132 -14.36 12.41 -8.95
N GLY A 133 -15.48 13.15 -8.77
CA GLY A 133 -15.63 14.06 -7.65
C GLY A 133 -14.86 15.37 -7.86
N HIS A 134 -14.62 16.12 -6.77
CA HIS A 134 -13.88 17.36 -6.79
C HIS A 134 -12.98 17.42 -5.57
N LEU A 135 -11.80 18.00 -5.70
CA LEU A 135 -10.85 18.16 -4.61
C LEU A 135 -10.27 19.58 -4.64
N GLU A 136 -10.19 20.21 -3.48
CA GLU A 136 -9.54 21.50 -3.31
C GLU A 136 -8.05 21.29 -3.08
N PHE A 137 -7.24 21.90 -3.91
CA PHE A 137 -5.78 21.92 -3.84
C PHE A 137 -5.32 23.31 -3.41
N THR A 138 -4.50 23.37 -2.38
CA THR A 138 -3.73 24.58 -2.02
C THR A 138 -2.26 24.25 -2.21
N VAL A 139 -1.57 25.01 -3.06
CA VAL A 139 -0.13 24.88 -3.34
C VAL A 139 0.49 26.27 -3.22
N GLY A 140 1.30 26.49 -2.19
CA GLY A 140 1.78 27.82 -1.83
C GLY A 140 0.61 28.77 -1.52
N ASP A 141 0.52 29.83 -2.28
CA ASP A 141 -0.53 30.85 -2.20
C ASP A 141 -1.70 30.64 -3.20
N GLN A 142 -1.62 29.60 -4.02
CA GLN A 142 -2.65 29.27 -5.01
C GLN A 142 -3.63 28.23 -4.45
N THR A 143 -4.93 28.48 -4.60
CA THR A 143 -5.98 27.52 -4.26
C THR A 143 -6.93 27.35 -5.44
N GLN A 144 -7.16 26.09 -5.82
CA GLN A 144 -8.07 25.70 -6.90
C GLN A 144 -8.89 24.47 -6.50
N VAL A 145 -10.11 24.39 -6.99
CA VAL A 145 -10.93 23.16 -6.92
C VAL A 145 -10.88 22.51 -8.28
N LEU A 146 -10.35 21.30 -8.34
CA LEU A 146 -10.25 20.51 -9.56
C LEU A 146 -11.35 19.44 -9.61
N GLY A 147 -11.89 19.22 -10.80
CA GLY A 147 -12.92 18.23 -11.12
C GLY A 147 -12.45 17.20 -12.15
N PRO A 148 -13.33 16.27 -12.56
CA PRO A 148 -12.96 15.17 -13.44
C PRO A 148 -12.28 15.62 -14.74
N GLY A 149 -11.12 14.99 -15.05
CA GLY A 149 -10.28 15.31 -16.21
C GLY A 149 -9.32 16.47 -16.00
N GLU A 150 -9.45 17.23 -14.92
CA GLU A 150 -8.51 18.29 -14.56
C GLU A 150 -7.30 17.73 -13.82
N ALA A 151 -6.16 18.43 -13.91
CA ALA A 151 -4.88 17.94 -13.46
C ALA A 151 -4.07 18.99 -12.72
N TYR A 152 -3.09 18.53 -11.93
CA TYR A 152 -2.09 19.37 -11.29
C TYR A 152 -0.69 18.81 -11.52
N LEU A 153 0.32 19.66 -11.46
CA LEU A 153 1.74 19.30 -11.45
C LEU A 153 2.51 20.41 -10.73
N PHE A 154 3.28 20.05 -9.72
CA PHE A 154 4.09 21.02 -8.96
C PHE A 154 5.29 20.35 -8.28
N ASN A 155 6.25 21.17 -7.85
CA ASN A 155 7.34 20.72 -6.99
C ASN A 155 6.87 20.68 -5.54
N SER A 156 6.87 19.49 -4.92
CA SER A 156 6.31 19.25 -3.59
C SER A 156 7.13 19.86 -2.43
N ARG A 157 8.24 20.53 -2.73
CA ARG A 157 8.89 21.45 -1.76
C ARG A 157 8.03 22.69 -1.49
N ILE A 158 7.09 23.02 -2.38
CA ILE A 158 6.09 24.06 -2.12
C ILE A 158 5.08 23.50 -1.11
N PRO A 159 4.80 24.23 0.00
CA PRO A 159 3.79 23.79 0.95
C PRO A 159 2.46 23.53 0.26
N HIS A 160 1.85 22.39 0.51
CA HIS A 160 0.62 22.01 -0.16
C HIS A 160 -0.35 21.27 0.77
N ARG A 161 -1.64 21.31 0.41
CA ARG A 161 -2.73 20.71 1.15
C ARG A 161 -3.87 20.35 0.21
N PHE A 162 -4.47 19.17 0.41
CA PHE A 162 -5.61 18.69 -0.37
C PHE A 162 -6.80 18.45 0.55
N ARG A 163 -8.00 18.91 0.13
CA ARG A 163 -9.22 18.77 0.92
C ARG A 163 -10.41 18.39 0.06
N ASN A 164 -11.20 17.42 0.50
CA ASN A 164 -12.52 17.18 -0.05
C ASN A 164 -13.56 18.02 0.71
N THR A 165 -13.88 19.17 0.19
CA THR A 165 -14.92 20.08 0.70
C THR A 165 -16.32 19.75 0.17
N GLY A 166 -16.43 18.74 -0.70
CA GLY A 166 -17.67 18.27 -1.30
C GLY A 166 -18.46 17.29 -0.43
N LYS A 167 -19.51 16.73 -1.04
CA LYS A 167 -20.43 15.78 -0.38
C LYS A 167 -20.28 14.34 -0.90
N VAL A 168 -19.43 14.13 -1.89
CA VAL A 168 -19.16 12.81 -2.51
C VAL A 168 -17.66 12.52 -2.47
N ASP A 169 -17.30 11.27 -2.60
CA ASP A 169 -15.89 10.88 -2.69
C ASP A 169 -15.23 11.55 -3.90
N CYS A 170 -13.99 11.99 -3.72
CA CYS A 170 -13.10 12.31 -4.82
C CYS A 170 -12.13 11.17 -5.06
N VAL A 171 -11.95 10.78 -6.32
CA VAL A 171 -10.97 9.76 -6.74
C VAL A 171 -10.02 10.40 -7.75
N LEU A 172 -8.73 10.19 -7.56
CA LEU A 172 -7.69 10.65 -8.46
C LEU A 172 -6.58 9.60 -8.60
N VAL A 173 -5.79 9.75 -9.65
CA VAL A 173 -4.51 9.06 -9.81
C VAL A 173 -3.41 10.10 -9.69
N SER A 174 -2.46 9.85 -8.82
CA SER A 174 -1.26 10.68 -8.66
C SER A 174 0.01 9.91 -8.99
N ALA A 175 1.04 10.65 -9.29
CA ALA A 175 2.40 10.16 -9.46
C ALA A 175 3.38 11.09 -8.74
N CYS A 176 4.38 10.51 -8.08
CA CYS A 176 5.39 11.24 -7.33
C CYS A 176 6.79 10.67 -7.64
N THR A 177 7.76 11.54 -7.86
CA THR A 177 9.16 11.15 -8.11
C THR A 177 10.14 12.10 -7.40
N PRO A 178 11.07 11.60 -6.54
CA PRO A 178 11.12 10.23 -6.04
C PRO A 178 9.92 9.89 -5.15
N PRO A 179 9.68 8.60 -4.82
CA PRO A 179 8.68 8.20 -3.84
C PRO A 179 8.86 8.91 -2.50
N SER A 180 7.75 9.33 -1.89
CA SER A 180 7.78 10.14 -0.65
C SER A 180 7.14 9.47 0.57
N PHE A 181 6.64 8.23 0.44
CA PHE A 181 6.08 7.42 1.52
C PHE A 181 6.84 6.11 1.67
#